data_0c642b87056c416c0d1bbc69bb8260fc
#
_entry.id   0c642b87056c416c0d1bbc69bb8260fc
#
_cell.length_a   1.000
_cell.length_b   1.000
_cell.length_c   1.000
_cell.angle_alpha   90.00
_cell.angle_beta   90.00
_cell.angle_gamma   90.00
#
_symmetry.space_group_name_H-M   'P 1'
#
loop_
_entity.id
_entity.type
_entity.pdbx_description
1 polymer ?
#
loop_
_entity_poly.entity_id
_entity_poly.type
_entity_poly.pdbx_seq_one_letter_code
_entity_poly.pdbx_strand_id
1 'polypeptide(L)'
;MGMLHFDYLSQTLGYHTNIYFILPACTHEGKAPAATLYLLHGGAGNGMDWIRYTSIERYADKYNIAVVMPEVDGSCFYADMKHGYNYFTYLTEEVVAVAEGLLPVNKEPEKRLVAGLSMGGYGAFKWAFNRPDFFAAAANLSGISFIMDIFGGNGFAAKDAEDKCGPVALNWGSLEELEGSMSDSKEWVDKAVREGTKLPKLFAAIGTEDYSYKLSCDYLQYCKEQGIEVHYEEMPGQHEWAVWDTMIERFMAWAL
;
A
#
# COMPACT_ATOMS: atom_id res chain seq x y z
N MET A 1 -22.64 -10.35 0.77
CA MET A 1 -21.40 -9.85 0.18
C MET A 1 -21.57 -9.62 -1.30
N GLY A 2 -20.98 -8.57 -1.87
CA GLY A 2 -21.00 -8.26 -3.29
C GLY A 2 -19.64 -7.78 -3.77
N MET A 3 -19.29 -8.10 -5.02
CA MET A 3 -18.12 -7.58 -5.72
C MET A 3 -18.57 -6.63 -6.82
N LEU A 4 -17.91 -5.47 -6.90
CA LEU A 4 -18.16 -4.45 -7.91
C LEU A 4 -16.89 -4.22 -8.72
N HIS A 5 -17.01 -4.19 -10.03
CA HIS A 5 -15.97 -3.71 -10.93
C HIS A 5 -16.43 -2.37 -11.53
N PHE A 6 -15.62 -1.36 -11.36
CA PHE A 6 -15.89 -0.02 -11.85
C PHE A 6 -14.79 0.41 -12.84
N ASP A 7 -15.13 0.37 -14.12
CA ASP A 7 -14.34 0.93 -15.21
C ASP A 7 -14.78 2.36 -15.46
N TYR A 8 -13.87 3.32 -15.46
CA TYR A 8 -14.21 4.73 -15.65
C TYR A 8 -13.04 5.54 -16.22
N LEU A 9 -13.35 6.68 -16.81
CA LEU A 9 -12.35 7.64 -17.26
C LEU A 9 -11.84 8.45 -16.05
N SER A 10 -10.63 8.13 -15.59
CA SER A 10 -9.98 8.90 -14.52
C SER A 10 -9.65 10.31 -15.00
N GLN A 11 -9.99 11.30 -14.19
CA GLN A 11 -9.63 12.69 -14.46
C GLN A 11 -8.16 12.97 -14.16
N THR A 12 -7.60 12.28 -13.17
CA THR A 12 -6.19 12.42 -12.78
C THR A 12 -5.26 11.75 -13.78
N LEU A 13 -5.64 10.55 -14.25
CA LEU A 13 -4.81 9.77 -15.19
C LEU A 13 -5.09 10.11 -16.66
N GLY A 14 -6.28 10.61 -16.99
CA GLY A 14 -6.66 10.95 -18.38
C GLY A 14 -6.95 9.75 -19.28
N TYR A 15 -7.13 8.55 -18.68
CA TYR A 15 -7.49 7.33 -19.40
C TYR A 15 -8.43 6.45 -18.57
N HIS A 16 -9.03 5.43 -19.20
CA HIS A 16 -9.88 4.47 -18.51
C HIS A 16 -9.06 3.57 -17.59
N THR A 17 -9.50 3.47 -16.35
CA THR A 17 -8.88 2.63 -15.33
C THR A 17 -9.93 1.91 -14.50
N ASN A 18 -9.52 0.99 -13.64
CA ASN A 18 -10.41 0.13 -12.89
C ASN A 18 -10.25 0.33 -11.39
N ILE A 19 -11.36 0.24 -10.68
CA ILE A 19 -11.39 0.03 -9.23
C ILE A 19 -12.27 -1.19 -8.96
N TYR A 20 -11.80 -2.11 -8.15
CA TYR A 20 -12.58 -3.24 -7.69
C TYR A 20 -12.98 -3.04 -6.24
N PHE A 21 -14.21 -3.42 -5.91
CA PHE A 21 -14.75 -3.25 -4.57
C PHE A 21 -15.31 -4.57 -4.06
N ILE A 22 -15.10 -4.84 -2.78
CA ILE A 22 -15.81 -5.90 -2.05
C ILE A 22 -16.67 -5.20 -1.00
N LEU A 23 -17.97 -5.50 -1.01
CA LEU A 23 -18.93 -4.95 -0.06
C LEU A 23 -19.46 -6.07 0.83
N PRO A 24 -19.32 -5.98 2.17
CA PRO A 24 -19.85 -6.98 3.08
C PRO A 24 -21.37 -7.03 3.06
N ALA A 25 -21.96 -8.11 3.57
CA ALA A 25 -23.40 -8.35 3.49
C ALA A 25 -24.25 -7.22 4.12
N CYS A 26 -23.75 -6.55 5.14
CA CYS A 26 -24.46 -5.46 5.81
C CYS A 26 -24.84 -4.29 4.88
N THR A 27 -24.07 -4.08 3.82
CA THR A 27 -24.31 -2.99 2.86
C THR A 27 -25.60 -3.20 2.04
N HIS A 28 -26.05 -4.46 1.85
CA HIS A 28 -27.32 -4.78 1.22
C HIS A 28 -28.54 -4.34 2.08
N GLU A 29 -28.31 -4.16 3.38
CA GLU A 29 -29.31 -3.66 4.32
C GLU A 29 -29.21 -2.13 4.53
N GLY A 30 -28.40 -1.45 3.72
CA GLY A 30 -28.13 -0.01 3.85
C GLY A 30 -27.30 0.38 5.07
N LYS A 31 -26.61 -0.59 5.70
CA LYS A 31 -25.73 -0.35 6.85
C LYS A 31 -24.31 -0.10 6.37
N ALA A 32 -23.61 0.81 7.03
CA ALA A 32 -22.18 1.01 6.78
C ALA A 32 -21.35 -0.19 7.30
N PRO A 33 -20.26 -0.57 6.60
CA PRO A 33 -19.29 -1.56 7.10
C PRO A 33 -18.61 -1.06 8.39
N ALA A 34 -17.93 -1.97 9.11
CA ALA A 34 -17.17 -1.61 10.31
C ALA A 34 -15.97 -0.71 9.96
N ALA A 35 -15.31 -1.00 8.84
CA ALA A 35 -14.17 -0.23 8.32
C ALA A 35 -14.13 -0.25 6.79
N THR A 36 -13.28 0.61 6.22
CA THR A 36 -12.91 0.61 4.80
C THR A 36 -11.42 0.31 4.67
N LEU A 37 -11.06 -0.70 3.90
CA LEU A 37 -9.70 -1.08 3.60
C LEU A 37 -9.34 -0.68 2.16
N TYR A 38 -8.39 0.21 1.99
CA TYR A 38 -7.72 0.44 0.70
C TYR A 38 -6.61 -0.60 0.55
N LEU A 39 -6.72 -1.49 -0.45
CA LEU A 39 -5.86 -2.66 -0.60
C LEU A 39 -5.10 -2.60 -1.92
N LEU A 40 -3.77 -2.43 -1.82
CA LEU A 40 -2.89 -2.09 -2.92
C LEU A 40 -2.18 -3.33 -3.47
N HIS A 41 -2.18 -3.49 -4.80
CA HIS A 41 -1.49 -4.60 -5.47
C HIS A 41 0.02 -4.38 -5.59
N GLY A 42 0.76 -5.44 -5.84
CA GLY A 42 2.21 -5.43 -6.03
C GLY A 42 2.67 -5.04 -7.42
N GLY A 43 3.98 -5.00 -7.63
CA GLY A 43 4.59 -4.79 -8.93
C GLY A 43 4.17 -5.84 -9.96
N ALA A 44 4.04 -5.46 -11.22
CA ALA A 44 3.56 -6.29 -12.33
C ALA A 44 2.18 -6.94 -12.10
N GLY A 45 1.46 -6.51 -11.08
CA GLY A 45 0.11 -6.96 -10.73
C GLY A 45 -0.98 -6.02 -11.22
N ASN A 46 -2.21 -6.27 -10.76
CA ASN A 46 -3.38 -5.45 -11.04
C ASN A 46 -4.39 -5.49 -9.88
N GLY A 47 -5.44 -4.66 -9.96
CA GLY A 47 -6.46 -4.55 -8.91
C GLY A 47 -7.23 -5.84 -8.60
N MET A 48 -7.24 -6.84 -9.50
CA MET A 48 -7.92 -8.12 -9.28
C MET A 48 -7.09 -9.15 -8.51
N ASP A 49 -5.79 -8.95 -8.36
CA ASP A 49 -4.90 -10.00 -7.83
C ASP A 49 -5.28 -10.47 -6.43
N TRP A 50 -5.66 -9.56 -5.56
CA TRP A 50 -6.13 -9.91 -4.22
C TRP A 50 -7.36 -10.82 -4.24
N ILE A 51 -8.29 -10.60 -5.17
CA ILE A 51 -9.49 -11.44 -5.33
C ILE A 51 -9.12 -12.81 -5.87
N ARG A 52 -8.17 -12.88 -6.82
CA ARG A 52 -7.80 -14.12 -7.51
C ARG A 52 -6.94 -15.06 -6.68
N TYR A 53 -6.09 -14.51 -5.81
CA TYR A 53 -5.04 -15.29 -5.16
C TYR A 53 -5.22 -15.42 -3.65
N THR A 54 -6.26 -14.79 -3.07
CA THR A 54 -6.49 -14.82 -1.64
C THR A 54 -7.95 -15.10 -1.27
N SER A 55 -8.20 -15.20 0.01
CA SER A 55 -9.55 -15.33 0.57
C SER A 55 -10.14 -13.97 0.99
N ILE A 56 -9.71 -12.88 0.38
CA ILE A 56 -10.07 -11.50 0.78
C ILE A 56 -11.57 -11.26 0.88
N GLU A 57 -12.39 -11.85 -0.01
CA GLU A 57 -13.84 -11.73 0.07
C GLU A 57 -14.39 -12.32 1.38
N ARG A 58 -13.92 -13.50 1.78
CA ARG A 58 -14.34 -14.14 3.05
C ARG A 58 -13.89 -13.34 4.26
N TYR A 59 -12.69 -12.76 4.20
CA TYR A 59 -12.17 -11.91 5.27
C TYR A 59 -12.97 -10.61 5.38
N ALA A 60 -13.28 -9.98 4.25
CA ALA A 60 -14.11 -8.79 4.20
C ALA A 60 -15.49 -9.01 4.84
N ASP A 61 -16.12 -10.15 4.56
CA ASP A 61 -17.43 -10.50 5.17
C ASP A 61 -17.29 -10.83 6.66
N LYS A 62 -16.26 -11.61 7.04
CA LYS A 62 -15.97 -11.99 8.45
C LYS A 62 -15.77 -10.77 9.35
N TYR A 63 -15.01 -9.78 8.88
CA TYR A 63 -14.68 -8.58 9.64
C TYR A 63 -15.61 -7.39 9.35
N ASN A 64 -16.61 -7.59 8.48
CA ASN A 64 -17.55 -6.56 8.06
C ASN A 64 -16.85 -5.32 7.47
N ILE A 65 -15.91 -5.52 6.56
CA ILE A 65 -15.06 -4.48 5.95
C ILE A 65 -15.44 -4.29 4.48
N ALA A 66 -15.54 -3.04 4.03
CA ALA A 66 -15.50 -2.72 2.60
C ALA A 66 -14.03 -2.69 2.13
N VAL A 67 -13.75 -3.30 0.98
CA VAL A 67 -12.40 -3.31 0.40
C VAL A 67 -12.40 -2.53 -0.91
N VAL A 68 -11.42 -1.65 -1.09
CA VAL A 68 -11.22 -0.80 -2.28
C VAL A 68 -9.88 -1.18 -2.89
N MET A 69 -9.88 -1.72 -4.10
CA MET A 69 -8.68 -2.22 -4.80
C MET A 69 -8.51 -1.44 -6.12
N PRO A 70 -7.77 -0.32 -6.08
CA PRO A 70 -7.50 0.46 -7.29
C PRO A 70 -6.46 -0.23 -8.16
N GLU A 71 -6.52 0.02 -9.46
CA GLU A 71 -5.51 -0.37 -10.43
C GLU A 71 -4.53 0.77 -10.69
N VAL A 72 -3.24 0.48 -10.66
CA VAL A 72 -2.16 1.40 -11.02
C VAL A 72 -1.16 0.69 -11.94
N ASP A 73 -0.25 1.43 -12.54
CA ASP A 73 0.86 0.82 -13.29
C ASP A 73 1.74 -0.04 -12.37
N GLY A 74 2.08 -1.25 -12.82
CA GLY A 74 2.83 -2.23 -12.04
C GLY A 74 4.30 -1.86 -11.76
N SER A 75 4.75 -0.68 -12.15
CA SER A 75 6.10 -0.16 -11.90
C SER A 75 6.13 1.27 -11.33
N CYS A 76 4.95 1.83 -11.04
CA CYS A 76 4.82 3.24 -10.64
C CYS A 76 5.23 3.55 -9.19
N PHE A 77 5.45 2.55 -8.35
CA PHE A 77 5.73 2.73 -6.91
C PHE A 77 4.79 3.74 -6.23
N TYR A 78 3.55 3.78 -6.69
CA TYR A 78 2.54 4.73 -6.21
C TYR A 78 3.08 6.17 -6.15
N ALA A 79 3.83 6.58 -7.18
CA ALA A 79 4.38 7.92 -7.31
C ALA A 79 3.50 8.78 -8.23
N ASP A 80 3.56 10.09 -8.03
CA ASP A 80 3.29 11.03 -9.11
C ASP A 80 4.56 11.03 -9.96
N MET A 81 4.50 10.34 -11.11
CA MET A 81 5.67 10.03 -11.91
C MET A 81 6.21 11.29 -12.57
N LYS A 82 7.53 11.45 -12.57
CA LYS A 82 8.18 12.57 -13.27
C LYS A 82 7.95 12.51 -14.78
N HIS A 83 7.94 11.31 -15.34
CA HIS A 83 7.76 11.05 -16.76
C HIS A 83 6.65 10.01 -16.98
N GLY A 84 5.46 10.26 -16.41
CA GLY A 84 4.31 9.37 -16.47
C GLY A 84 3.06 9.99 -15.89
N TYR A 85 2.29 9.22 -15.17
CA TYR A 85 1.00 9.62 -14.60
C TYR A 85 1.10 9.89 -13.09
N ASN A 86 0.14 10.64 -12.56
CA ASN A 86 0.09 11.03 -11.16
C ASN A 86 -0.63 9.97 -10.31
N TYR A 87 0.00 8.81 -10.09
CA TYR A 87 -0.64 7.70 -9.38
C TYR A 87 -0.82 7.93 -7.89
N PHE A 88 0.03 8.72 -7.24
CA PHE A 88 -0.18 9.05 -5.83
C PHE A 88 -1.38 9.98 -5.65
N THR A 89 -1.49 11.02 -6.46
CA THR A 89 -2.66 11.91 -6.48
C THR A 89 -3.94 11.12 -6.85
N TYR A 90 -3.87 10.28 -7.88
CA TYR A 90 -4.98 9.40 -8.25
C TYR A 90 -5.45 8.56 -7.07
N LEU A 91 -4.53 7.88 -6.39
CA LEU A 91 -4.83 7.01 -5.25
C LEU A 91 -5.42 7.78 -4.06
N THR A 92 -4.77 8.89 -3.67
CA THR A 92 -5.07 9.58 -2.42
C THR A 92 -6.25 10.55 -2.51
N GLU A 93 -6.61 10.98 -3.71
CA GLU A 93 -7.68 11.94 -3.94
C GLU A 93 -8.83 11.35 -4.77
N GLU A 94 -8.56 10.90 -6.00
CA GLU A 94 -9.64 10.46 -6.89
C GLU A 94 -10.25 9.13 -6.49
N VAL A 95 -9.44 8.10 -6.17
CA VAL A 95 -9.95 6.79 -5.71
C VAL A 95 -10.78 6.96 -4.43
N VAL A 96 -10.32 7.80 -3.50
CA VAL A 96 -11.07 8.12 -2.28
C VAL A 96 -12.40 8.78 -2.62
N ALA A 97 -12.38 9.82 -3.46
CA ALA A 97 -13.60 10.54 -3.86
C ALA A 97 -14.59 9.62 -4.58
N VAL A 98 -14.12 8.75 -5.47
CA VAL A 98 -14.97 7.75 -6.16
C VAL A 98 -15.58 6.77 -5.17
N ALA A 99 -14.77 6.17 -4.29
CA ALA A 99 -15.25 5.20 -3.31
C ALA A 99 -16.30 5.83 -2.37
N GLU A 100 -15.99 7.00 -1.82
CA GLU A 100 -16.87 7.71 -0.87
C GLU A 100 -18.12 8.35 -1.52
N GLY A 101 -18.06 8.62 -2.81
CA GLY A 101 -19.18 9.18 -3.57
C GLY A 101 -20.17 8.13 -4.06
N LEU A 102 -19.70 6.92 -4.36
CA LEU A 102 -20.53 5.85 -4.96
C LEU A 102 -21.02 4.82 -3.94
N LEU A 103 -20.28 4.58 -2.87
CA LEU A 103 -20.48 3.43 -2.01
C LEU A 103 -20.68 3.82 -0.54
N PRO A 104 -21.37 2.99 0.26
CA PRO A 104 -21.56 3.19 1.69
C PRO A 104 -20.28 2.80 2.48
N VAL A 105 -19.14 3.40 2.12
CA VAL A 105 -17.87 3.20 2.82
C VAL A 105 -17.72 4.15 4.00
N ASN A 106 -16.88 3.78 4.98
CA ASN A 106 -16.59 4.67 6.09
C ASN A 106 -15.65 5.79 5.67
N LYS A 107 -15.93 6.99 6.17
CA LYS A 107 -15.18 8.22 5.88
C LYS A 107 -14.39 8.73 7.08
N GLU A 108 -14.62 8.15 8.26
CA GLU A 108 -13.91 8.51 9.48
C GLU A 108 -12.49 7.91 9.46
N PRO A 109 -11.44 8.69 9.78
CA PRO A 109 -10.06 8.19 9.82
C PRO A 109 -9.90 6.95 10.72
N GLU A 110 -10.62 6.90 11.84
CA GLU A 110 -10.57 5.79 12.80
C GLU A 110 -11.09 4.46 12.24
N LYS A 111 -11.75 4.52 11.08
CA LYS A 111 -12.32 3.36 10.38
C LYS A 111 -11.73 3.16 8.97
N ARG A 112 -10.70 3.92 8.62
CA ARG A 112 -9.96 3.70 7.37
C ARG A 112 -8.71 2.91 7.63
N LEU A 113 -8.48 1.91 6.81
CA LEU A 113 -7.30 1.05 6.83
C LEU A 113 -6.64 1.11 5.44
N VAL A 114 -5.34 0.95 5.39
CA VAL A 114 -4.61 0.74 4.14
C VAL A 114 -3.67 -0.44 4.28
N ALA A 115 -3.58 -1.27 3.26
CA ALA A 115 -2.64 -2.38 3.21
C ALA A 115 -2.19 -2.63 1.77
N GLY A 116 -1.09 -3.34 1.62
CA GLY A 116 -0.64 -3.79 0.31
C GLY A 116 0.52 -4.76 0.41
N LEU A 117 0.79 -5.44 -0.69
CA LEU A 117 1.91 -6.37 -0.81
C LEU A 117 3.02 -5.78 -1.69
N SER A 118 4.29 -6.08 -1.39
CA SER A 118 5.43 -5.69 -2.22
C SER A 118 5.40 -4.18 -2.55
N MET A 119 5.37 -3.79 -3.82
CA MET A 119 5.19 -2.39 -4.25
C MET A 119 3.94 -1.75 -3.59
N GLY A 120 2.83 -2.49 -3.43
CA GLY A 120 1.64 -2.00 -2.72
C GLY A 120 1.86 -1.83 -1.21
N GLY A 121 2.69 -2.66 -0.61
CA GLY A 121 3.12 -2.50 0.80
C GLY A 121 3.91 -1.21 1.00
N TYR A 122 4.86 -0.93 0.10
CA TYR A 122 5.54 0.35 0.05
C TYR A 122 4.53 1.50 -0.14
N GLY A 123 3.59 1.38 -1.08
CA GLY A 123 2.55 2.37 -1.34
C GLY A 123 1.66 2.65 -0.13
N ALA A 124 1.30 1.60 0.63
CA ALA A 124 0.49 1.73 1.84
C ALA A 124 1.22 2.53 2.93
N PHE A 125 2.51 2.25 3.17
CA PHE A 125 3.30 3.02 4.13
C PHE A 125 3.59 4.44 3.61
N LYS A 126 3.91 4.60 2.33
CA LYS A 126 4.05 5.93 1.72
C LYS A 126 2.82 6.79 1.97
N TRP A 127 1.62 6.24 1.77
CA TRP A 127 0.38 6.96 2.02
C TRP A 127 0.20 7.29 3.51
N ALA A 128 0.39 6.30 4.38
CA ALA A 128 0.23 6.47 5.82
C ALA A 128 1.20 7.50 6.44
N PHE A 129 2.45 7.53 5.99
CA PHE A 129 3.44 8.50 6.47
C PHE A 129 3.22 9.92 5.92
N ASN A 130 2.75 10.04 4.67
CA ASN A 130 2.49 11.35 4.06
C ASN A 130 1.09 11.92 4.39
N ARG A 131 0.16 11.10 4.86
CA ARG A 131 -1.20 11.50 5.31
C ARG A 131 -1.53 10.80 6.63
N PRO A 132 -0.80 11.11 7.71
CA PRO A 132 -0.83 10.33 8.96
C PRO A 132 -2.16 10.40 9.72
N ASP A 133 -2.96 11.40 9.47
CA ASP A 133 -4.29 11.64 10.04
C ASP A 133 -5.43 10.95 9.25
N PHE A 134 -5.10 10.24 8.16
CA PHE A 134 -6.11 9.69 7.25
C PHE A 134 -6.53 8.26 7.60
N PHE A 135 -5.68 7.50 8.29
CA PHE A 135 -5.91 6.08 8.60
C PHE A 135 -5.82 5.78 10.10
N ALA A 136 -6.58 4.78 10.55
CA ALA A 136 -6.41 4.15 11.86
C ALA A 136 -5.19 3.22 11.89
N ALA A 137 -4.99 2.47 10.81
CA ALA A 137 -3.87 1.54 10.69
C ALA A 137 -3.42 1.35 9.23
N ALA A 138 -2.14 1.03 9.05
CA ALA A 138 -1.51 0.73 7.77
C ALA A 138 -0.71 -0.56 7.84
N ALA A 139 -0.78 -1.41 6.80
CA ALA A 139 0.01 -2.63 6.70
C ALA A 139 0.91 -2.67 5.47
N ASN A 140 2.13 -3.09 5.69
CA ASN A 140 3.12 -3.36 4.65
C ASN A 140 3.47 -4.85 4.66
N LEU A 141 3.10 -5.56 3.59
CA LEU A 141 3.36 -6.98 3.44
C LEU A 141 4.47 -7.18 2.41
N SER A 142 5.66 -7.57 2.84
CA SER A 142 6.86 -7.79 1.99
C SER A 142 7.27 -6.58 1.13
N GLY A 143 6.95 -5.37 1.54
CA GLY A 143 7.27 -4.15 0.77
C GLY A 143 8.07 -3.12 1.56
N ILE A 144 8.46 -3.46 2.80
CA ILE A 144 9.17 -2.54 3.67
C ILE A 144 10.68 -2.64 3.44
N SER A 145 11.29 -1.51 3.10
CA SER A 145 12.76 -1.38 2.97
C SER A 145 13.12 0.08 2.71
N PHE A 146 14.40 0.39 2.81
CA PHE A 146 14.90 1.63 2.23
C PHE A 146 14.82 1.54 0.70
N ILE A 147 14.04 2.42 0.08
CA ILE A 147 13.87 2.42 -1.38
C ILE A 147 15.21 2.62 -2.09
N MET A 148 16.12 3.39 -1.49
CA MET A 148 17.47 3.61 -1.99
C MET A 148 18.32 2.33 -1.99
N ASP A 149 18.08 1.39 -1.08
CA ASP A 149 18.80 0.11 -1.04
C ASP A 149 18.29 -0.88 -2.11
N ILE A 150 17.08 -0.66 -2.62
CA ILE A 150 16.55 -1.45 -3.74
C ILE A 150 17.23 -1.06 -5.06
N PHE A 151 17.31 0.24 -5.33
CA PHE A 151 17.74 0.78 -6.63
C PHE A 151 19.18 1.30 -6.62
N GLY A 152 19.77 1.55 -5.47
CA GLY A 152 21.13 2.07 -5.33
C GLY A 152 22.19 1.00 -5.09
N GLY A 153 23.44 1.31 -5.38
CA GLY A 153 24.61 0.51 -5.02
C GLY A 153 24.56 -0.94 -5.52
N ASN A 154 24.46 -1.88 -4.59
CA ASN A 154 24.35 -3.32 -4.86
C ASN A 154 22.92 -3.85 -4.67
N GLY A 155 21.92 -2.99 -4.72
CA GLY A 155 20.51 -3.38 -4.61
C GLY A 155 20.08 -4.36 -5.70
N PHE A 156 19.05 -5.17 -5.43
CA PHE A 156 18.61 -6.19 -6.37
C PHE A 156 18.02 -5.59 -7.69
N ALA A 157 17.60 -4.33 -7.67
CA ALA A 157 17.13 -3.58 -8.82
C ALA A 157 18.09 -2.43 -9.23
N ALA A 158 19.36 -2.48 -8.84
CA ALA A 158 20.33 -1.42 -9.14
C ALA A 158 20.52 -1.17 -10.66
N LYS A 159 20.38 -2.21 -11.48
CA LYS A 159 20.43 -2.09 -12.95
C LYS A 159 19.28 -1.25 -13.51
N ASP A 160 18.14 -1.25 -12.85
CA ASP A 160 16.97 -0.48 -13.28
C ASP A 160 17.16 1.02 -13.02
N ALA A 161 18.10 1.39 -12.13
CA ALA A 161 18.46 2.78 -11.89
C ALA A 161 19.28 3.42 -13.04
N GLU A 162 20.01 2.60 -13.81
CA GLU A 162 20.80 3.05 -14.97
C GLU A 162 19.96 3.09 -16.26
N ASP A 163 18.79 2.43 -16.27
CA ASP A 163 17.90 2.40 -17.42
C ASP A 163 17.11 3.71 -17.53
N LYS A 164 17.31 4.44 -18.63
CA LYS A 164 16.61 5.70 -18.91
C LYS A 164 15.08 5.56 -19.11
N CYS A 165 14.61 4.34 -19.31
CA CYS A 165 13.20 3.97 -19.38
C CYS A 165 12.78 3.09 -18.19
N GLY A 166 13.66 2.90 -17.21
CA GLY A 166 13.41 2.12 -16.01
C GLY A 166 12.60 2.87 -14.95
N PRO A 167 12.20 2.15 -13.90
CA PRO A 167 11.36 2.72 -12.84
C PRO A 167 11.91 3.98 -12.19
N VAL A 168 13.22 4.05 -11.96
CA VAL A 168 13.86 5.24 -11.35
C VAL A 168 13.69 6.46 -12.23
N ALA A 169 14.06 6.34 -13.51
CA ALA A 169 13.98 7.44 -14.45
C ALA A 169 12.53 7.91 -14.66
N LEU A 170 11.59 6.97 -14.80
CA LEU A 170 10.20 7.29 -15.06
C LEU A 170 9.50 7.89 -13.83
N ASN A 171 9.72 7.31 -12.66
CA ASN A 171 9.03 7.74 -11.44
C ASN A 171 9.65 9.01 -10.84
N TRP A 172 10.97 9.08 -10.75
CA TRP A 172 11.66 10.11 -9.96
C TRP A 172 12.69 10.93 -10.75
N GLY A 173 13.09 10.47 -11.95
CA GLY A 173 14.12 11.10 -12.78
C GLY A 173 15.52 10.58 -12.48
N SER A 174 15.93 10.56 -11.21
CA SER A 174 17.20 9.99 -10.74
C SER A 174 17.12 9.55 -9.28
N LEU A 175 18.16 8.85 -8.80
CA LEU A 175 18.28 8.52 -7.37
C LEU A 175 18.50 9.77 -6.51
N GLU A 176 19.21 10.79 -7.02
CA GLU A 176 19.43 12.05 -6.32
C GLU A 176 18.10 12.82 -6.12
N GLU A 177 17.18 12.74 -7.08
CA GLU A 177 15.86 13.35 -6.95
C GLU A 177 14.90 12.52 -6.08
N LEU A 178 15.13 11.22 -5.97
CA LEU A 178 14.40 10.35 -5.04
C LEU A 178 14.82 10.60 -3.60
N GLU A 179 16.11 10.80 -3.33
CA GLU A 179 16.65 11.01 -1.98
C GLU A 179 16.00 12.22 -1.31
N GLY A 180 15.49 12.03 -0.09
CA GLY A 180 14.79 13.06 0.67
C GLY A 180 13.43 13.49 0.12
N SER A 181 12.94 12.87 -0.97
CA SER A 181 11.61 13.16 -1.51
C SER A 181 10.50 12.49 -0.70
N MET A 182 9.23 12.82 -1.02
CA MET A 182 8.08 12.11 -0.47
C MET A 182 8.01 10.62 -0.84
N SER A 183 8.88 10.14 -1.72
CA SER A 183 9.01 8.73 -2.10
C SER A 183 10.18 8.04 -1.39
N ASP A 184 11.02 8.75 -0.68
CA ASP A 184 12.11 8.18 0.10
C ASP A 184 11.59 7.63 1.43
N SER A 185 11.62 6.30 1.56
CA SER A 185 11.15 5.62 2.76
C SER A 185 11.95 5.94 4.03
N LYS A 186 13.21 6.35 3.89
CA LYS A 186 14.00 6.83 5.02
C LYS A 186 13.49 8.20 5.49
N GLU A 187 13.25 9.12 4.55
CA GLU A 187 12.73 10.45 4.87
C GLU A 187 11.35 10.41 5.55
N TRP A 188 10.52 9.40 5.28
CA TRP A 188 9.25 9.26 6.00
C TRP A 188 9.45 9.16 7.51
N VAL A 189 10.39 8.31 7.94
CA VAL A 189 10.73 8.12 9.35
C VAL A 189 11.38 9.38 9.92
N ASP A 190 12.39 9.91 9.25
CA ASP A 190 13.14 11.09 9.68
C ASP A 190 12.23 12.30 9.85
N LYS A 191 11.33 12.52 8.90
CA LYS A 191 10.34 13.59 8.93
C LYS A 191 9.35 13.41 10.07
N ALA A 192 8.80 12.21 10.24
CA ALA A 192 7.84 11.92 11.31
C ALA A 192 8.45 12.19 12.69
N VAL A 193 9.70 11.79 12.91
CA VAL A 193 10.44 12.05 14.16
C VAL A 193 10.72 13.54 14.33
N ARG A 194 11.25 14.20 13.30
CA ARG A 194 11.60 15.63 13.33
C ARG A 194 10.39 16.53 13.63
N GLU A 195 9.23 16.16 13.09
CA GLU A 195 7.98 16.93 13.24
C GLU A 195 7.12 16.46 14.42
N GLY A 196 7.48 15.37 15.10
CA GLY A 196 6.68 14.78 16.18
C GLY A 196 5.31 14.29 15.69
N THR A 197 5.26 13.78 14.46
CA THR A 197 4.03 13.36 13.80
C THR A 197 3.42 12.14 14.48
N LYS A 198 2.14 12.22 14.84
CA LYS A 198 1.39 11.05 15.31
C LYS A 198 1.01 10.20 14.11
N LEU A 199 1.66 9.05 13.96
CA LEU A 199 1.37 8.07 12.92
C LEU A 199 0.15 7.20 13.27
N PRO A 200 -0.55 6.61 12.28
CA PRO A 200 -1.50 5.52 12.51
C PRO A 200 -0.77 4.31 13.09
N LYS A 201 -1.52 3.30 13.54
CA LYS A 201 -0.92 2.01 13.90
C LYS A 201 -0.23 1.42 12.65
N LEU A 202 1.03 0.98 12.80
CA LEU A 202 1.81 0.40 11.71
C LEU A 202 1.96 -1.11 11.91
N PHE A 203 1.69 -1.88 10.85
CA PHE A 203 1.86 -3.33 10.80
C PHE A 203 2.79 -3.70 9.65
N ALA A 204 3.75 -4.58 9.89
CA ALA A 204 4.62 -5.11 8.86
C ALA A 204 4.67 -6.63 8.95
N ALA A 205 4.67 -7.30 7.79
CA ALA A 205 4.82 -8.75 7.76
C ALA A 205 5.60 -9.22 6.53
N ILE A 206 6.30 -10.35 6.66
CA ILE A 206 7.13 -10.90 5.59
C ILE A 206 7.33 -12.42 5.78
N GLY A 207 7.60 -13.12 4.67
CA GLY A 207 8.08 -14.50 4.69
C GLY A 207 9.55 -14.59 5.06
N THR A 208 9.94 -15.57 5.89
CA THR A 208 11.33 -15.73 6.36
C THR A 208 12.31 -16.13 5.25
N GLU A 209 11.82 -16.64 4.12
CA GLU A 209 12.59 -16.97 2.92
C GLU A 209 12.40 -15.93 1.78
N ASP A 210 11.77 -14.79 2.06
CA ASP A 210 11.60 -13.69 1.11
C ASP A 210 12.96 -13.07 0.77
N TYR A 211 13.20 -12.82 -0.51
CA TYR A 211 14.47 -12.23 -0.97
C TYR A 211 14.73 -10.82 -0.38
N SER A 212 13.68 -10.12 0.03
CA SER A 212 13.76 -8.81 0.67
C SER A 212 13.79 -8.86 2.21
N TYR A 213 13.82 -10.06 2.81
CA TYR A 213 13.73 -10.25 4.26
C TYR A 213 14.77 -9.42 5.03
N LYS A 214 16.04 -9.48 4.61
CA LYS A 214 17.08 -8.71 5.28
C LYS A 214 16.84 -7.20 5.20
N LEU A 215 16.48 -6.68 4.03
CA LEU A 215 16.19 -5.26 3.84
C LEU A 215 15.01 -4.81 4.72
N SER A 216 14.01 -5.67 4.87
CA SER A 216 12.87 -5.41 5.74
C SER A 216 13.27 -5.35 7.22
N CYS A 217 14.10 -6.29 7.67
CA CYS A 217 14.62 -6.29 9.04
C CYS A 217 15.46 -5.03 9.33
N ASP A 218 16.32 -4.63 8.41
CA ASP A 218 17.17 -3.44 8.55
C ASP A 218 16.31 -2.17 8.68
N TYR A 219 15.25 -2.04 7.87
CA TYR A 219 14.32 -0.91 7.96
C TYR A 219 13.51 -0.91 9.26
N LEU A 220 13.02 -2.07 9.69
CA LEU A 220 12.29 -2.21 10.97
C LEU A 220 13.18 -1.85 12.16
N GLN A 221 14.44 -2.28 12.13
CA GLN A 221 15.41 -1.90 13.15
C GLN A 221 15.62 -0.37 13.17
N TYR A 222 15.73 0.26 12.01
CA TYR A 222 15.82 1.71 11.91
C TYR A 222 14.59 2.42 12.50
N CYS A 223 13.38 1.99 12.14
CA CYS A 223 12.15 2.52 12.72
C CYS A 223 12.18 2.47 14.26
N LYS A 224 12.57 1.31 14.80
CA LYS A 224 12.67 1.11 16.25
C LYS A 224 13.71 2.02 16.91
N GLU A 225 14.89 2.21 16.29
CA GLU A 225 15.94 3.11 16.77
C GLU A 225 15.50 4.57 16.77
N GLN A 226 14.64 4.95 15.83
CA GLN A 226 14.03 6.27 15.74
C GLN A 226 12.78 6.43 16.63
N GLY A 227 12.37 5.39 17.36
CA GLY A 227 11.20 5.44 18.25
C GLY A 227 9.85 5.29 17.52
N ILE A 228 9.84 4.85 16.27
CA ILE A 228 8.63 4.50 15.52
C ILE A 228 8.26 3.05 15.82
N GLU A 229 7.08 2.85 16.43
CA GLU A 229 6.56 1.52 16.73
C GLU A 229 5.91 0.90 15.50
N VAL A 230 6.35 -0.31 15.13
CA VAL A 230 5.77 -1.12 14.06
C VAL A 230 5.47 -2.51 14.63
N HIS A 231 4.21 -2.93 14.60
CA HIS A 231 3.87 -4.32 14.91
C HIS A 231 4.38 -5.21 13.79
N TYR A 232 5.23 -6.18 14.14
CA TYR A 232 5.89 -7.03 13.16
C TYR A 232 5.52 -8.50 13.33
N GLU A 233 5.19 -9.15 12.21
CA GLU A 233 4.96 -10.59 12.14
C GLU A 233 5.76 -11.21 11.00
N GLU A 234 6.16 -12.47 11.17
CA GLU A 234 6.80 -13.27 10.13
C GLU A 234 6.24 -14.71 10.12
N MET A 235 6.40 -15.38 9.01
CA MET A 235 6.09 -16.81 8.88
C MET A 235 7.01 -17.45 7.84
N PRO A 236 7.20 -18.80 7.88
CA PRO A 236 7.85 -19.50 6.77
C PRO A 236 7.16 -19.21 5.44
N GLY A 237 7.94 -18.95 4.39
CA GLY A 237 7.46 -18.64 3.05
C GLY A 237 8.32 -17.61 2.34
N GLN A 238 8.14 -17.55 1.03
CA GLN A 238 8.88 -16.64 0.15
C GLN A 238 8.08 -15.35 -0.14
N HIS A 239 8.45 -14.63 -1.19
CA HIS A 239 7.70 -13.48 -1.74
C HIS A 239 6.48 -14.00 -2.50
N GLU A 240 5.44 -14.43 -1.79
CA GLU A 240 4.37 -15.24 -2.36
C GLU A 240 3.00 -15.03 -1.72
N TRP A 241 1.96 -15.37 -2.50
CA TRP A 241 0.56 -15.17 -2.11
C TRP A 241 0.14 -15.92 -0.84
N ALA A 242 0.73 -17.08 -0.55
CA ALA A 242 0.41 -17.86 0.67
C ALA A 242 0.75 -17.05 1.95
N VAL A 243 1.86 -16.30 1.91
CA VAL A 243 2.25 -15.39 3.00
C VAL A 243 1.28 -14.22 3.07
N TRP A 244 1.00 -13.57 1.94
CA TRP A 244 0.16 -12.37 1.93
C TRP A 244 -1.30 -12.64 2.26
N ASP A 245 -1.87 -13.79 1.83
CA ASP A 245 -3.22 -14.21 2.21
C ASP A 245 -3.36 -14.39 3.72
N THR A 246 -2.37 -15.04 4.34
CA THR A 246 -2.35 -15.22 5.80
C THR A 246 -2.17 -13.88 6.53
N MET A 247 -1.24 -13.05 6.07
CA MET A 247 -0.88 -11.82 6.78
C MET A 247 -1.92 -10.72 6.63
N ILE A 248 -2.66 -10.66 5.52
CA ILE A 248 -3.76 -9.69 5.41
C ILE A 248 -4.89 -10.01 6.38
N GLU A 249 -5.20 -11.29 6.61
CA GLU A 249 -6.19 -11.67 7.63
C GLU A 249 -5.73 -11.29 9.04
N ARG A 250 -4.45 -11.54 9.37
CA ARG A 250 -3.87 -11.17 10.67
C ARG A 250 -3.88 -9.66 10.88
N PHE A 251 -3.54 -8.89 9.84
CA PHE A 251 -3.65 -7.43 9.90
C PHE A 251 -5.07 -6.97 10.24
N MET A 252 -6.09 -7.51 9.53
CA MET A 252 -7.47 -7.15 9.82
C MET A 252 -7.88 -7.48 11.26
N ALA A 253 -7.48 -8.67 11.76
CA ALA A 253 -7.75 -9.08 13.15
C ALA A 253 -7.05 -8.19 14.18
N TRP A 254 -5.86 -7.68 13.86
CA TRP A 254 -5.10 -6.80 14.75
C TRP A 254 -5.59 -5.35 14.72
N ALA A 255 -6.04 -4.86 13.56
CA ALA A 255 -6.42 -3.47 13.36
C ALA A 255 -7.81 -3.13 13.91
N LEU A 256 -8.72 -4.10 13.94
CA LEU A 256 -10.13 -3.98 14.34
C LEU A 256 -10.38 -4.47 15.76
#